data_5a17a2f0702206642de48dab1e6fcd4a
#
_entry.id   5a17a2f0702206642de48dab1e6fcd4a
#
_cell.length_a   1.000
_cell.length_b   1.000
_cell.length_c   1.000
_cell.angle_alpha   90.00
_cell.angle_beta   90.00
_cell.angle_gamma   90.00
#
_symmetry.space_group_name_H-M   'P 1'
#
loop_
_entity.id
_entity.type
_entity.pdbx_description
1 polymer ?
#
loop_
_entity_poly.entity_id
_entity_poly.type
_entity_poly.pdbx_seq_one_letter_code
_entity_poly.pdbx_strand_id
1 'polypeptide(L)'
;MSTLTNVMDDTPRPIVLARALRLTAGRTTVFAGLDVDLPVSGYGAVVGPSGAGKSTLLLSLTGRMRGVTGTLLVSGLDAIRHPGPVRQVTSVARVADLIGPEPTLTVAECITERSLLDAGAPRQRHAAFASAAKLLGLDVDPDALYGDLPPVDQTRAAVALACVRPADLVVLDDLDHDATLDEQAALCRGIAALAASGTSVIAATTERAAVPAGATIIDLS
;
A
#
# COMPACT_ATOMS: atom_id res chain seq x y z
N MET A 1 49.45 -11.84 -6.20
CA MET A 1 48.45 -10.77 -6.43
C MET A 1 47.13 -11.47 -6.71
N SER A 2 46.33 -11.66 -5.68
CA SER A 2 45.00 -12.28 -5.80
C SER A 2 43.97 -11.20 -5.97
N THR A 3 43.36 -11.14 -7.15
CA THR A 3 42.25 -10.25 -7.48
C THR A 3 41.00 -10.80 -6.80
N LEU A 4 40.55 -10.18 -5.71
CA LEU A 4 39.24 -10.44 -5.13
C LEU A 4 38.20 -9.88 -6.09
N THR A 5 37.58 -10.74 -6.90
CA THR A 5 36.41 -10.42 -7.67
C THR A 5 35.28 -10.27 -6.68
N ASN A 6 34.91 -9.01 -6.37
CA ASN A 6 33.73 -8.67 -5.62
C ASN A 6 32.51 -9.01 -6.50
N VAL A 7 31.96 -10.19 -6.33
CA VAL A 7 30.67 -10.55 -6.91
C VAL A 7 29.64 -9.68 -6.20
N MET A 8 29.30 -8.54 -6.82
CA MET A 8 28.13 -7.77 -6.42
C MET A 8 26.94 -8.71 -6.57
N ASP A 9 26.32 -9.03 -5.45
CA ASP A 9 25.05 -9.75 -5.39
C ASP A 9 24.01 -8.88 -6.11
N ASP A 10 23.73 -9.23 -7.38
CA ASP A 10 22.83 -8.52 -8.29
C ASP A 10 21.36 -8.94 -8.03
N THR A 11 21.08 -9.46 -6.84
CA THR A 11 19.70 -9.76 -6.42
C THR A 11 18.99 -8.43 -6.19
N PRO A 12 17.92 -8.11 -6.94
CA PRO A 12 17.20 -6.87 -6.75
C PRO A 12 16.71 -6.76 -5.30
N ARG A 13 17.11 -5.69 -4.63
CA ARG A 13 16.75 -5.47 -3.22
C ARG A 13 15.24 -5.40 -3.10
N PRO A 14 14.62 -6.12 -2.13
CA PRO A 14 13.19 -6.05 -1.93
C PRO A 14 12.76 -4.62 -1.57
N ILE A 15 11.55 -4.24 -2.02
CA ILE A 15 10.96 -2.95 -1.65
C ILE A 15 10.63 -2.89 -0.16
N VAL A 16 10.20 -4.02 0.41
CA VAL A 16 10.00 -4.21 1.85
C VAL A 16 10.81 -5.41 2.29
N LEU A 17 11.71 -5.19 3.25
CA LEU A 17 12.43 -6.23 3.98
C LEU A 17 12.11 -6.09 5.45
N ALA A 18 11.46 -7.08 6.03
CA ALA A 18 11.23 -7.16 7.47
C ALA A 18 11.83 -8.45 8.04
N ARG A 19 12.43 -8.36 9.23
CA ARG A 19 12.94 -9.53 9.97
C ARG A 19 12.59 -9.40 11.44
N ALA A 20 12.03 -10.48 11.97
CA ALA A 20 11.58 -10.58 13.36
C ALA A 20 10.77 -9.35 13.80
N LEU A 21 9.94 -8.80 12.88
CA LEU A 21 9.20 -7.59 13.13
C LEU A 21 8.17 -7.83 14.24
N ARG A 22 8.11 -6.91 15.18
CA ARG A 22 7.24 -7.01 16.34
C ARG A 22 6.67 -5.66 16.73
N LEU A 23 5.42 -5.65 17.18
CA LEU A 23 4.80 -4.52 17.84
C LEU A 23 4.04 -4.97 19.08
N THR A 24 4.22 -4.23 20.17
CA THR A 24 3.49 -4.42 21.42
C THR A 24 2.83 -3.11 21.82
N ALA A 25 1.53 -3.14 22.08
CA ALA A 25 0.75 -2.01 22.58
C ALA A 25 0.43 -2.24 24.07
N GLY A 26 1.13 -1.52 24.94
CA GLY A 26 1.07 -1.77 26.39
C GLY A 26 1.53 -3.19 26.72
N ARG A 27 0.60 -4.04 27.20
CA ARG A 27 0.87 -5.45 27.56
C ARG A 27 0.45 -6.44 26.46
N THR A 28 -0.17 -5.97 25.38
CA THR A 28 -0.69 -6.82 24.30
C THR A 28 0.27 -6.82 23.13
N THR A 29 0.69 -8.00 22.70
CA THR A 29 1.42 -8.17 21.43
C THR A 29 0.42 -8.09 20.28
N VAL A 30 0.62 -7.12 19.37
CA VAL A 30 -0.21 -6.94 18.18
C VAL A 30 0.23 -7.91 17.10
N PHE A 31 1.53 -7.96 16.83
CA PHE A 31 2.16 -8.98 15.99
C PHE A 31 3.61 -9.22 16.45
N ALA A 32 4.16 -10.39 16.14
CA ALA A 32 5.53 -10.74 16.48
C ALA A 32 6.13 -11.77 15.52
N GLY A 33 7.44 -11.66 15.31
CA GLY A 33 8.20 -12.62 14.51
C GLY A 33 7.87 -12.59 13.03
N LEU A 34 7.38 -11.45 12.50
CA LEU A 34 7.06 -11.36 11.08
C LEU A 34 8.32 -11.14 10.24
N ASP A 35 8.49 -11.99 9.25
CA ASP A 35 9.48 -11.86 8.19
C ASP A 35 8.77 -11.59 6.87
N VAL A 36 9.19 -10.56 6.15
CA VAL A 36 8.59 -10.15 4.87
C VAL A 36 9.69 -9.82 3.88
N ASP A 37 9.57 -10.38 2.68
CA ASP A 37 10.35 -10.03 1.51
C ASP A 37 9.38 -9.71 0.36
N LEU A 38 9.11 -8.44 0.13
CA LEU A 38 8.32 -8.01 -1.02
C LEU A 38 9.28 -7.48 -2.09
N PRO A 39 9.29 -8.06 -3.30
CA PRO A 39 10.12 -7.56 -4.39
C PRO A 39 9.64 -6.18 -4.88
N VAL A 40 10.52 -5.43 -5.53
CA VAL A 40 10.13 -4.22 -6.28
C VAL A 40 9.07 -4.57 -7.32
N SER A 41 8.10 -3.68 -7.52
CA SER A 41 6.94 -3.92 -8.39
C SER A 41 6.09 -5.13 -7.95
N GLY A 42 6.20 -5.51 -6.67
CA GLY A 42 5.47 -6.64 -6.09
C GLY A 42 4.09 -6.25 -5.55
N TYR A 43 3.19 -7.23 -5.55
CA TYR A 43 1.93 -7.18 -4.83
C TYR A 43 2.02 -8.06 -3.58
N GLY A 44 1.83 -7.46 -2.40
CA GLY A 44 1.74 -8.12 -1.11
C GLY A 44 0.31 -8.13 -0.58
N ALA A 45 -0.11 -9.25 0.02
CA ALA A 45 -1.41 -9.37 0.69
C ALA A 45 -1.21 -9.71 2.17
N VAL A 46 -1.65 -8.81 3.05
CA VAL A 46 -1.74 -9.07 4.49
C VAL A 46 -3.08 -9.76 4.77
N VAL A 47 -3.02 -11.01 5.16
CA VAL A 47 -4.20 -11.84 5.40
C VAL A 47 -4.33 -12.14 6.89
N GLY A 48 -5.54 -12.05 7.42
CA GLY A 48 -5.83 -12.38 8.81
C GLY A 48 -7.22 -11.92 9.24
N PRO A 49 -7.75 -12.44 10.36
CA PRO A 49 -9.08 -12.07 10.84
C PRO A 49 -9.16 -10.59 11.24
N SER A 50 -10.37 -10.09 11.46
CA SER A 50 -10.55 -8.75 12.01
C SER A 50 -9.85 -8.64 13.38
N GLY A 51 -9.16 -7.53 13.61
CA GLY A 51 -8.39 -7.32 14.85
C GLY A 51 -7.01 -7.97 14.90
N ALA A 52 -6.58 -8.72 13.88
CA ALA A 52 -5.25 -9.35 13.82
C ALA A 52 -4.06 -8.37 13.72
N GLY A 53 -4.31 -7.05 13.62
CA GLY A 53 -3.25 -6.06 13.53
C GLY A 53 -2.86 -5.67 12.11
N LYS A 54 -3.67 -6.02 11.11
CA LYS A 54 -3.42 -5.71 9.68
C LYS A 54 -3.18 -4.21 9.44
N SER A 55 -4.10 -3.36 9.88
CA SER A 55 -3.99 -1.89 9.80
C SER A 55 -2.72 -1.37 10.46
N THR A 56 -2.40 -1.94 11.63
CA THR A 56 -1.21 -1.57 12.41
C THR A 56 0.07 -1.96 11.68
N LEU A 57 0.10 -3.12 11.02
CA LEU A 57 1.21 -3.54 10.18
C LEU A 57 1.37 -2.59 8.99
N LEU A 58 0.31 -2.25 8.26
CA LEU A 58 0.34 -1.29 7.14
C LEU A 58 0.89 0.07 7.57
N LEU A 59 0.45 0.59 8.71
CA LEU A 59 0.97 1.84 9.27
C LEU A 59 2.45 1.72 9.67
N SER A 60 2.89 0.54 10.14
CA SER A 60 4.30 0.27 10.45
C SER A 60 5.17 0.31 9.19
N LEU A 61 4.73 -0.36 8.12
CA LEU A 61 5.42 -0.41 6.83
C LEU A 61 5.58 0.99 6.19
N THR A 62 4.69 1.91 6.52
CA THR A 62 4.72 3.28 5.98
C THR A 62 5.36 4.30 6.94
N GLY A 63 6.01 3.84 8.02
CA GLY A 63 6.67 4.72 9.00
C GLY A 63 5.70 5.59 9.80
N ARG A 64 4.44 5.17 9.94
CA ARG A 64 3.37 5.89 10.66
C ARG A 64 3.04 5.27 12.02
N MET A 65 3.70 4.17 12.40
CA MET A 65 3.54 3.52 13.70
C MET A 65 4.81 3.68 14.55
N ARG A 66 4.63 3.84 15.86
CA ARG A 66 5.72 3.87 16.84
C ARG A 66 5.79 2.57 17.63
N GLY A 67 6.94 2.28 18.23
CA GLY A 67 7.12 1.11 19.09
C GLY A 67 7.35 -0.19 18.31
N VAL A 68 7.53 -0.12 17.01
CA VAL A 68 7.93 -1.26 16.18
C VAL A 68 9.38 -1.63 16.52
N THR A 69 9.66 -2.92 16.63
CA THR A 69 11.01 -3.48 16.89
C THR A 69 11.33 -4.57 15.86
N GLY A 70 12.61 -4.95 15.77
CA GLY A 70 13.11 -5.84 14.74
C GLY A 70 13.85 -5.05 13.65
N THR A 71 13.86 -5.56 12.43
CA THR A 71 14.39 -4.87 11.24
C THR A 71 13.25 -4.56 10.29
N LEU A 72 13.17 -3.33 9.80
CA LEU A 72 12.22 -2.93 8.76
C LEU A 72 12.88 -1.94 7.81
N LEU A 73 13.14 -2.40 6.59
CA LEU A 73 13.60 -1.56 5.49
C LEU A 73 12.49 -1.42 4.46
N VAL A 74 12.23 -0.19 4.03
CA VAL A 74 11.29 0.14 2.95
C VAL A 74 12.01 1.04 1.96
N SER A 75 12.07 0.66 0.69
CA SER A 75 12.93 1.32 -0.31
C SER A 75 14.39 1.46 0.15
N GLY A 76 14.89 0.49 0.92
CA GLY A 76 16.22 0.54 1.52
C GLY A 76 16.38 1.49 2.71
N LEU A 77 15.32 2.20 3.13
CA LEU A 77 15.31 3.12 4.26
C LEU A 77 14.87 2.40 5.54
N ASP A 78 15.55 2.64 6.65
CA ASP A 78 15.17 2.09 7.97
C ASP A 78 13.91 2.80 8.49
N ALA A 79 12.77 2.10 8.43
CA ALA A 79 11.48 2.66 8.81
C ALA A 79 11.32 2.86 10.32
N ILE A 80 12.11 2.17 11.13
CA ILE A 80 12.07 2.27 12.59
C ILE A 80 12.86 3.49 13.04
N ARG A 81 14.09 3.65 12.54
CA ARG A 81 14.98 4.75 12.94
C ARG A 81 14.70 6.05 12.21
N HIS A 82 14.31 5.95 10.94
CA HIS A 82 14.12 7.09 10.04
C HIS A 82 12.73 7.10 9.38
N PRO A 83 11.64 7.16 10.17
CA PRO A 83 10.27 7.08 9.62
C PRO A 83 9.90 8.26 8.71
N GLY A 84 10.55 9.42 8.88
CA GLY A 84 10.30 10.62 8.06
C GLY A 84 10.56 10.38 6.57
N PRO A 85 11.77 9.99 6.15
CA PRO A 85 12.08 9.61 4.78
C PRO A 85 11.17 8.51 4.22
N VAL A 86 10.83 7.48 5.02
CA VAL A 86 9.93 6.40 4.59
C VAL A 86 8.54 6.93 4.24
N ARG A 87 8.00 7.89 5.03
CA ARG A 87 6.72 8.54 4.70
C ARG A 87 6.73 9.30 3.38
N GLN A 88 7.90 9.74 2.90
CA GLN A 88 8.02 10.44 1.63
C GLN A 88 7.97 9.51 0.43
N VAL A 89 8.44 8.27 0.57
CA VAL A 89 8.44 7.27 -0.50
C VAL A 89 7.27 6.28 -0.40
N THR A 90 6.38 6.46 0.59
CA THR A 90 5.21 5.60 0.78
C THR A 90 3.92 6.40 0.75
N SER A 91 2.86 5.81 0.22
CA SER A 91 1.51 6.39 0.21
C SER A 91 0.50 5.45 0.86
N VAL A 92 -0.50 6.02 1.52
CA VAL A 92 -1.62 5.29 2.12
C VAL A 92 -2.86 5.60 1.30
N ALA A 93 -3.47 4.59 0.71
CA ALA A 93 -4.73 4.72 -0.01
C ALA A 93 -5.89 4.89 0.97
N ARG A 94 -6.05 3.92 1.86
CA ARG A 94 -7.03 3.93 2.96
C ARG A 94 -6.50 3.05 4.09
N VAL A 95 -6.76 3.45 5.34
CA VAL A 95 -6.59 2.61 6.53
C VAL A 95 -7.78 2.84 7.45
N ALA A 96 -8.72 1.89 7.44
CA ALA A 96 -9.97 1.95 8.20
C ALA A 96 -10.57 3.37 8.21
N ASP A 97 -11.04 3.85 9.36
CA ASP A 97 -11.58 5.21 9.54
C ASP A 97 -10.49 6.26 9.87
N LEU A 98 -9.20 5.89 9.78
CA LEU A 98 -8.09 6.77 10.19
C LEU A 98 -7.53 7.61 9.07
N ILE A 99 -7.43 7.05 7.86
CA ILE A 99 -6.84 7.69 6.70
C ILE A 99 -7.62 7.26 5.46
N GLY A 100 -8.13 8.22 4.72
CA GLY A 100 -8.86 7.99 3.46
C GLY A 100 -9.15 9.27 2.73
N PRO A 101 -9.72 9.22 1.54
CA PRO A 101 -10.28 10.38 0.86
C PRO A 101 -11.51 10.92 1.63
N GLU A 102 -11.70 12.22 1.58
CA GLU A 102 -12.86 12.89 2.22
C GLU A 102 -14.15 12.59 1.43
N PRO A 103 -15.19 11.98 2.04
CA PRO A 103 -16.40 11.56 1.34
C PRO A 103 -17.18 12.69 0.67
N THR A 104 -17.08 13.91 1.20
CA THR A 104 -17.82 15.09 0.74
C THR A 104 -17.12 15.84 -0.39
N LEU A 105 -15.91 15.44 -0.77
CA LEU A 105 -15.20 16.01 -1.91
C LEU A 105 -15.52 15.25 -3.19
N THR A 106 -15.52 15.97 -4.32
CA THR A 106 -15.50 15.34 -5.63
C THR A 106 -14.19 14.60 -5.89
N VAL A 107 -14.16 13.67 -6.83
CA VAL A 107 -12.93 12.97 -7.22
C VAL A 107 -11.85 13.97 -7.66
N ALA A 108 -12.22 15.01 -8.42
CA ALA A 108 -11.31 16.07 -8.84
C ALA A 108 -10.73 16.87 -7.65
N GLU A 109 -11.56 17.15 -6.64
CA GLU A 109 -11.13 17.81 -5.40
C GLU A 109 -10.21 16.91 -4.58
N CYS A 110 -10.50 15.60 -4.48
CA CYS A 110 -9.61 14.62 -3.84
C CYS A 110 -8.23 14.58 -4.53
N ILE A 111 -8.17 14.61 -5.87
CA ILE A 111 -6.90 14.69 -6.61
C ILE A 111 -6.15 15.97 -6.24
N THR A 112 -6.88 17.09 -6.14
CA THR A 112 -6.30 18.40 -5.78
C THR A 112 -5.76 18.38 -4.35
N GLU A 113 -6.52 17.88 -3.39
CA GLU A 113 -6.12 17.75 -2.00
C GLU A 113 -4.83 16.94 -1.85
N ARG A 114 -4.78 15.74 -2.46
CA ARG A 114 -3.56 14.90 -2.47
C ARG A 114 -2.37 15.64 -3.08
N SER A 115 -2.65 16.53 -3.98
CA SER A 115 -1.66 17.37 -4.68
C SER A 115 -1.07 18.48 -3.83
N LEU A 116 -1.78 19.02 -2.86
CA LEU A 116 -1.31 20.12 -2.01
C LEU A 116 -0.12 19.72 -1.13
N LEU A 117 0.08 18.41 -0.94
CA LEU A 117 1.20 17.87 -0.17
C LEU A 117 2.51 17.80 -0.96
N ASP A 118 2.52 18.15 -2.25
CA ASP A 118 3.66 17.99 -3.16
C ASP A 118 3.84 19.15 -4.15
N ALA A 119 5.09 19.49 -4.46
CA ALA A 119 5.49 20.57 -5.37
C ALA A 119 5.34 20.28 -6.88
N GLY A 120 4.71 19.17 -7.29
CA GLY A 120 4.58 18.77 -8.70
C GLY A 120 3.53 19.57 -9.50
N ALA A 121 3.60 19.54 -10.86
CA ALA A 121 2.67 20.25 -11.73
C ALA A 121 1.26 19.59 -11.75
N PRO A 122 0.16 20.35 -11.70
CA PRO A 122 -1.21 19.81 -11.66
C PRO A 122 -1.53 18.79 -12.77
N ARG A 123 -1.07 19.02 -14.01
CA ARG A 123 -1.30 18.11 -15.14
C ARG A 123 -0.71 16.72 -14.94
N GLN A 124 0.47 16.61 -14.30
CA GLN A 124 1.12 15.32 -14.04
C GLN A 124 0.32 14.50 -13.05
N ARG A 125 -0.35 15.14 -12.12
CA ARG A 125 -1.15 14.51 -11.05
C ARG A 125 -2.43 13.90 -11.59
N HIS A 126 -3.18 14.63 -12.41
CA HIS A 126 -4.34 14.09 -13.11
C HIS A 126 -3.96 12.92 -14.04
N ALA A 127 -2.82 13.02 -14.73
CA ALA A 127 -2.32 11.93 -15.57
C ALA A 127 -1.93 10.70 -14.74
N ALA A 128 -1.32 10.87 -13.57
CA ALA A 128 -0.98 9.78 -12.66
C ALA A 128 -2.23 9.08 -12.13
N PHE A 129 -3.24 9.86 -11.67
CA PHE A 129 -4.54 9.31 -11.29
C PHE A 129 -5.18 8.52 -12.42
N ALA A 130 -5.31 9.12 -13.61
CA ALA A 130 -5.95 8.49 -14.76
C ALA A 130 -5.24 7.19 -15.19
N SER A 131 -3.91 7.16 -15.12
CA SER A 131 -3.11 5.96 -15.41
C SER A 131 -3.38 4.85 -14.41
N ALA A 132 -3.39 5.17 -13.12
CA ALA A 132 -3.71 4.20 -12.06
C ALA A 132 -5.17 3.74 -12.14
N ALA A 133 -6.13 4.66 -12.32
CA ALA A 133 -7.55 4.38 -12.48
C ALA A 133 -7.80 3.38 -13.62
N LYS A 134 -7.15 3.59 -14.77
CA LYS A 134 -7.24 2.66 -15.91
C LYS A 134 -6.76 1.25 -15.57
N LEU A 135 -5.64 1.11 -14.85
CA LEU A 135 -5.12 -0.21 -14.42
C LEU A 135 -6.04 -0.89 -13.42
N LEU A 136 -6.69 -0.10 -12.56
CA LEU A 136 -7.64 -0.59 -11.56
C LEU A 136 -9.04 -0.86 -12.13
N GLY A 137 -9.29 -0.52 -13.41
CA GLY A 137 -10.61 -0.65 -14.03
C GLY A 137 -11.63 0.33 -13.45
N LEU A 138 -11.19 1.52 -13.02
CA LEU A 138 -12.05 2.59 -12.53
C LEU A 138 -12.41 3.52 -13.68
N ASP A 139 -13.71 3.66 -13.93
CA ASP A 139 -14.31 4.68 -14.78
C ASP A 139 -15.22 5.54 -13.91
N VAL A 140 -14.85 6.79 -13.68
CA VAL A 140 -15.53 7.67 -12.73
C VAL A 140 -15.61 9.09 -13.27
N ASP A 141 -16.79 9.72 -13.09
CA ASP A 141 -16.97 11.16 -13.33
C ASP A 141 -16.10 11.95 -12.32
N PRO A 142 -15.20 12.82 -12.77
CA PRO A 142 -14.42 13.67 -11.87
C PRO A 142 -15.24 14.56 -10.94
N ASP A 143 -16.48 14.89 -11.34
CA ASP A 143 -17.40 15.74 -10.55
C ASP A 143 -18.28 14.92 -9.59
N ALA A 144 -18.22 13.57 -9.63
CA ALA A 144 -18.91 12.73 -8.67
C ALA A 144 -18.29 12.88 -7.27
N LEU A 145 -19.14 12.89 -6.24
CA LEU A 145 -18.68 12.84 -4.84
C LEU A 145 -18.02 11.48 -4.56
N TYR A 146 -16.87 11.49 -3.90
CA TYR A 146 -16.17 10.25 -3.54
C TYR A 146 -17.05 9.33 -2.69
N GLY A 147 -17.82 9.90 -1.74
CA GLY A 147 -18.70 9.13 -0.86
C GLY A 147 -19.91 8.49 -1.55
N ASP A 148 -20.30 9.01 -2.72
CA ASP A 148 -21.45 8.48 -3.50
C ASP A 148 -21.04 7.37 -4.48
N LEU A 149 -19.75 7.10 -4.63
CA LEU A 149 -19.27 6.01 -5.48
C LEU A 149 -19.66 4.64 -4.88
N PRO A 150 -19.88 3.61 -5.71
CA PRO A 150 -19.97 2.24 -5.24
C PRO A 150 -18.77 1.86 -4.36
N PRO A 151 -18.91 1.03 -3.31
CA PRO A 151 -17.84 0.73 -2.37
C PRO A 151 -16.54 0.23 -3.04
N VAL A 152 -16.65 -0.63 -4.05
CA VAL A 152 -15.50 -1.13 -4.80
C VAL A 152 -14.81 -0.01 -5.60
N ASP A 153 -15.57 0.96 -6.11
CA ASP A 153 -15.03 2.11 -6.85
C ASP A 153 -14.42 3.15 -5.91
N GLN A 154 -14.97 3.32 -4.70
CA GLN A 154 -14.29 4.07 -3.63
C GLN A 154 -12.91 3.47 -3.33
N THR A 155 -12.82 2.14 -3.24
CA THR A 155 -11.54 1.46 -3.00
C THR A 155 -10.58 1.65 -4.17
N ARG A 156 -11.04 1.51 -5.41
CA ARG A 156 -10.24 1.77 -6.63
C ARG A 156 -9.76 3.23 -6.67
N ALA A 157 -10.67 4.17 -6.40
CA ALA A 157 -10.35 5.60 -6.36
C ALA A 157 -9.33 5.93 -5.27
N ALA A 158 -9.46 5.36 -4.07
CA ALA A 158 -8.48 5.53 -2.99
C ALA A 158 -7.07 5.08 -3.40
N VAL A 159 -6.96 3.92 -4.07
CA VAL A 159 -5.67 3.42 -4.58
C VAL A 159 -5.13 4.33 -5.69
N ALA A 160 -5.97 4.76 -6.64
CA ALA A 160 -5.56 5.69 -7.70
C ALA A 160 -5.11 7.04 -7.15
N LEU A 161 -5.81 7.58 -6.15
CA LEU A 161 -5.45 8.80 -5.43
C LEU A 161 -4.11 8.66 -4.69
N ALA A 162 -3.80 7.49 -4.15
CA ALA A 162 -2.50 7.23 -3.52
C ALA A 162 -1.34 7.27 -4.51
N CYS A 163 -1.61 7.09 -5.81
CA CYS A 163 -0.62 7.16 -6.90
C CYS A 163 -0.45 8.57 -7.50
N VAL A 164 -1.26 9.55 -7.08
CA VAL A 164 -1.14 10.96 -7.55
C VAL A 164 0.25 11.52 -7.24
N ARG A 165 0.80 11.13 -6.11
CA ARG A 165 2.19 11.37 -5.74
C ARG A 165 3.04 10.14 -6.07
N PRO A 166 4.24 10.30 -6.65
CA PRO A 166 5.17 9.18 -6.79
C PRO A 166 5.42 8.51 -5.44
N ALA A 167 5.20 7.21 -5.39
CA ALA A 167 5.45 6.40 -4.20
C ALA A 167 5.99 5.04 -4.65
N ASP A 168 7.01 4.55 -3.93
CA ASP A 168 7.58 3.24 -4.18
C ASP A 168 6.69 2.13 -3.63
N LEU A 169 5.94 2.46 -2.54
CA LEU A 169 5.00 1.56 -1.89
C LEU A 169 3.68 2.27 -1.60
N VAL A 170 2.58 1.67 -2.03
CA VAL A 170 1.20 2.04 -1.66
C VAL A 170 0.64 0.97 -0.72
N VAL A 171 -0.06 1.38 0.34
CA VAL A 171 -0.77 0.46 1.23
C VAL A 171 -2.28 0.71 1.20
N LEU A 172 -3.06 -0.36 1.27
CA LEU A 172 -4.52 -0.36 1.31
C LEU A 172 -5.01 -1.29 2.41
N ASP A 173 -5.86 -0.80 3.29
CA ASP A 173 -6.57 -1.62 4.28
C ASP A 173 -7.97 -1.98 3.80
N ASP A 174 -8.53 -3.06 4.35
CA ASP A 174 -9.89 -3.54 4.10
C ASP A 174 -10.23 -3.59 2.59
N LEU A 175 -9.41 -4.34 1.82
CA LEU A 175 -9.61 -4.56 0.39
C LEU A 175 -10.99 -5.18 0.10
N ASP A 176 -11.49 -5.99 1.03
CA ASP A 176 -12.74 -6.73 1.01
C ASP A 176 -13.96 -5.91 1.49
N HIS A 177 -13.77 -4.62 1.85
CA HIS A 177 -14.84 -3.77 2.36
C HIS A 177 -15.99 -3.63 1.38
N ASP A 178 -17.18 -4.14 1.78
CA ASP A 178 -18.44 -4.11 1.01
C ASP A 178 -18.31 -4.55 -0.46
N ALA A 179 -17.37 -5.47 -0.73
CA ALA A 179 -17.11 -6.00 -2.06
C ALA A 179 -17.41 -7.50 -2.12
N THR A 180 -18.06 -7.95 -3.19
CA THR A 180 -18.25 -9.37 -3.51
C THR A 180 -16.90 -10.03 -3.84
N LEU A 181 -16.83 -11.35 -3.79
CA LEU A 181 -15.60 -12.08 -4.15
C LEU A 181 -15.12 -11.79 -5.58
N ASP A 182 -16.04 -11.63 -6.52
CA ASP A 182 -15.70 -11.31 -7.91
C ASP A 182 -15.12 -9.91 -8.05
N GLU A 183 -15.68 -8.94 -7.31
CA GLU A 183 -15.16 -7.56 -7.25
C GLU A 183 -13.79 -7.50 -6.58
N GLN A 184 -13.61 -8.23 -5.48
CA GLN A 184 -12.32 -8.38 -4.81
C GLN A 184 -11.27 -8.98 -5.75
N ALA A 185 -11.62 -10.05 -6.47
CA ALA A 185 -10.73 -10.67 -7.44
C ALA A 185 -10.38 -9.71 -8.60
N ALA A 186 -11.36 -8.91 -9.07
CA ALA A 186 -11.12 -7.88 -10.09
C ALA A 186 -10.20 -6.78 -9.56
N LEU A 187 -10.43 -6.30 -8.34
CA LEU A 187 -9.59 -5.30 -7.67
C LEU A 187 -8.15 -5.82 -7.48
N CYS A 188 -7.99 -7.06 -7.02
CA CYS A 188 -6.68 -7.70 -6.89
C CYS A 188 -5.92 -7.79 -8.22
N ARG A 189 -6.61 -8.09 -9.33
CA ARG A 189 -5.99 -8.06 -10.67
C ARG A 189 -5.54 -6.65 -11.06
N GLY A 190 -6.35 -5.63 -10.79
CA GLY A 190 -5.99 -4.23 -11.02
C GLY A 190 -4.79 -3.80 -10.18
N ILE A 191 -4.75 -4.18 -8.91
CA ILE A 191 -3.61 -3.92 -8.01
C ILE A 191 -2.34 -4.62 -8.51
N ALA A 192 -2.44 -5.88 -8.96
CA ALA A 192 -1.30 -6.59 -9.52
C ALA A 192 -0.78 -5.93 -10.81
N ALA A 193 -1.68 -5.43 -11.67
CA ALA A 193 -1.29 -4.67 -12.86
C ALA A 193 -0.62 -3.33 -12.50
N LEU A 194 -1.14 -2.63 -11.48
CA LEU A 194 -0.53 -1.42 -10.94
C LEU A 194 0.86 -1.71 -10.37
N ALA A 195 1.02 -2.79 -9.61
CA ALA A 195 2.32 -3.20 -9.09
C ALA A 195 3.31 -3.48 -10.23
N ALA A 196 2.91 -4.23 -11.24
CA ALA A 196 3.73 -4.53 -12.42
C ALA A 196 4.13 -3.28 -13.22
N SER A 197 3.39 -2.16 -13.10
CA SER A 197 3.74 -0.88 -13.74
C SER A 197 4.80 -0.07 -13.00
N GLY A 198 5.27 -0.53 -11.82
CA GLY A 198 6.39 0.05 -11.08
C GLY A 198 6.08 0.49 -9.64
N THR A 199 4.81 0.57 -9.23
CA THR A 199 4.41 0.95 -7.88
C THR A 199 4.08 -0.29 -7.06
N SER A 200 4.93 -0.69 -6.10
CA SER A 200 4.62 -1.82 -5.23
C SER A 200 3.37 -1.56 -4.38
N VAL A 201 2.55 -2.58 -4.16
CA VAL A 201 1.32 -2.43 -3.36
C VAL A 201 1.24 -3.50 -2.30
N ILE A 202 0.84 -3.14 -1.09
CA ILE A 202 0.44 -4.09 -0.04
C ILE A 202 -1.02 -3.78 0.35
N ALA A 203 -1.89 -4.78 0.18
CA ALA A 203 -3.29 -4.67 0.59
C ALA A 203 -3.61 -5.66 1.71
N ALA A 204 -4.45 -5.23 2.66
CA ALA A 204 -4.95 -6.10 3.73
C ALA A 204 -6.37 -6.59 3.40
N THR A 205 -6.63 -7.84 3.73
CA THR A 205 -7.93 -8.50 3.55
C THR A 205 -8.17 -9.56 4.60
N THR A 206 -9.42 -9.89 4.86
CA THR A 206 -9.82 -11.10 5.63
C THR A 206 -10.01 -12.30 4.71
N GLU A 207 -10.19 -12.08 3.40
CA GLU A 207 -10.55 -13.10 2.42
C GLU A 207 -9.35 -13.55 1.58
N ARG A 208 -8.76 -14.68 1.97
CA ARG A 208 -7.60 -15.26 1.26
C ARG A 208 -7.93 -15.74 -0.15
N ALA A 209 -9.16 -16.17 -0.39
CA ALA A 209 -9.56 -16.75 -1.67
C ALA A 209 -9.52 -15.75 -2.83
N ALA A 210 -9.66 -14.45 -2.54
CA ALA A 210 -9.59 -13.39 -3.54
C ALA A 210 -8.14 -13.03 -3.95
N VAL A 211 -7.13 -13.45 -3.16
CA VAL A 211 -5.73 -13.06 -3.39
C VAL A 211 -5.12 -13.91 -4.52
N PRO A 212 -4.53 -13.30 -5.56
CA PRO A 212 -3.95 -14.03 -6.67
C PRO A 212 -2.68 -14.80 -6.25
N ALA A 213 -2.42 -15.94 -6.93
CA ALA A 213 -1.30 -16.84 -6.62
C ALA A 213 0.10 -16.20 -6.70
N GLY A 214 0.25 -15.07 -7.43
CA GLY A 214 1.52 -14.35 -7.54
C GLY A 214 1.77 -13.31 -6.45
N ALA A 215 0.85 -13.12 -5.51
CA ALA A 215 1.03 -12.18 -4.41
C ALA A 215 1.94 -12.75 -3.31
N THR A 216 2.76 -11.88 -2.71
CA THR A 216 3.49 -12.24 -1.48
C THR A 216 2.51 -12.23 -0.30
N ILE A 217 2.28 -13.39 0.31
CA ILE A 217 1.36 -13.51 1.46
C ILE A 217 2.08 -13.16 2.76
N ILE A 218 1.47 -12.26 3.53
CA ILE A 218 1.87 -11.88 4.90
C ILE A 218 0.73 -12.33 5.81
N ASP A 219 0.91 -13.44 6.49
CA ASP A 219 -0.12 -14.07 7.32
C ASP A 219 -0.06 -13.54 8.75
N LEU A 220 -1.20 -13.05 9.27
CA LEU A 220 -1.40 -12.59 10.64
C LEU A 220 -2.41 -13.45 11.42
N SER A 221 -2.60 -14.73 11.01
CA SER A 221 -3.48 -15.66 11.71
C SER A 221 -2.86 -16.19 13.02
#